data_e4fd32e913611a47525754ccc08cf628
#
_entry.id   e4fd32e913611a47525754ccc08cf628
#
_cell.length_a   1.000
_cell.length_b   1.000
_cell.length_c   1.000
_cell.angle_alpha   90.00
_cell.angle_beta   90.00
_cell.angle_gamma   90.00
#
_symmetry.space_group_name_H-M   'P 1'
#
loop_
_entity.id
_entity.type
_entity.pdbx_description
1 polymer ?
#
loop_
_entity_poly.entity_id
_entity_poly.type
_entity_poly.pdbx_seq_one_letter_code
_entity_poly.pdbx_strand_id
1 'polypeptide(L)'
;MLVGLGILALLALLIVTKSFKIVGQAEVLVIERLGKFNRLARSGFNILIPFIERPRPIDVRYFEADVNGVKKITSGSTSRIDLREQVLNFPSQPVITKDNVTIDIDAVLYYRIADPQKATYSIQNLPYALETLTRTTLRNIVGDMELDQTLASRDLINKKMREVIEEASIGWGVDVTRVELQAIEPPRDIQQSMELVMRAERERRAAVTNAEASKRAAILESEGLREAQVRKAEGEKEAAVLRAQGLAEARLTMAQAEAEAIQRIGSSLPEGQAAMYLLGLKYLEALPQVTQGKGSTIFLPAEATGVLGALGGMKELLSKAGGTAQEGSKAQPQSPGYQPPRPNVRATLGKPDEEH
;
A
#
# COMPACT_ATOMS: atom_id res chain seq x y z
N MET A 1 -6.97 -12.93 91.90
CA MET A 1 -5.73 -13.10 91.12
C MET A 1 -5.97 -13.75 89.76
N LEU A 2 -6.69 -14.85 89.62
CA LEU A 2 -6.92 -15.55 88.40
C LEU A 2 -7.64 -14.69 87.29
N VAL A 3 -8.61 -13.85 87.65
CA VAL A 3 -9.33 -12.95 86.70
C VAL A 3 -8.40 -11.90 86.16
N GLY A 4 -7.51 -11.31 86.97
CA GLY A 4 -6.57 -10.29 86.48
C GLY A 4 -5.55 -10.89 85.51
N LEU A 5 -5.09 -12.14 85.76
CA LEU A 5 -4.16 -12.84 84.87
C LEU A 5 -4.80 -13.20 83.56
N GLY A 6 -6.11 -13.55 83.57
CA GLY A 6 -6.89 -13.79 82.36
C GLY A 6 -7.08 -12.53 81.49
N ILE A 7 -7.33 -11.37 82.12
CA ILE A 7 -7.41 -10.10 81.42
C ILE A 7 -6.10 -9.71 80.77
N LEU A 8 -5.00 -9.92 81.47
CA LEU A 8 -3.64 -9.62 81.00
C LEU A 8 -3.23 -10.53 79.84
N ALA A 9 -3.61 -11.84 79.91
CA ALA A 9 -3.36 -12.79 78.82
C ALA A 9 -4.19 -12.44 77.60
N LEU A 10 -5.49 -12.05 77.75
CA LEU A 10 -6.34 -11.61 76.67
C LEU A 10 -5.77 -10.32 76.00
N LEU A 11 -5.31 -9.38 76.81
CA LEU A 11 -4.74 -8.13 76.34
C LEU A 11 -3.43 -8.39 75.57
N ALA A 12 -2.58 -9.29 76.08
CA ALA A 12 -1.36 -9.74 75.39
C ALA A 12 -1.69 -10.41 74.04
N LEU A 13 -2.70 -11.27 74.02
CA LEU A 13 -3.18 -11.92 72.78
C LEU A 13 -3.70 -10.90 71.75
N LEU A 14 -4.47 -9.91 72.18
CA LEU A 14 -4.95 -8.81 71.32
C LEU A 14 -3.79 -7.96 70.77
N ILE A 15 -2.75 -7.71 71.58
CA ILE A 15 -1.56 -6.99 71.13
C ILE A 15 -0.81 -7.82 70.08
N VAL A 16 -0.62 -9.09 70.30
CA VAL A 16 0.06 -9.99 69.36
C VAL A 16 -0.70 -10.08 68.02
N THR A 17 -2.02 -10.27 68.07
CA THR A 17 -2.83 -10.34 66.80
C THR A 17 -2.81 -9.04 65.98
N LYS A 18 -2.78 -7.87 66.65
CA LYS A 18 -2.69 -6.58 65.97
C LYS A 18 -1.28 -6.21 65.53
N SER A 19 -0.24 -6.90 66.01
CA SER A 19 1.14 -6.70 65.65
C SER A 19 1.46 -7.24 64.26
N PHE A 20 0.73 -8.23 63.78
CA PHE A 20 1.00 -8.89 62.53
C PHE A 20 0.25 -8.22 61.40
N LYS A 21 0.98 -7.78 60.35
CA LYS A 21 0.42 -7.19 59.15
C LYS A 21 1.00 -7.88 57.92
N ILE A 22 0.14 -8.49 57.12
CA ILE A 22 0.54 -9.07 55.83
C ILE A 22 0.34 -8.00 54.76
N VAL A 23 1.38 -7.75 54.01
CA VAL A 23 1.39 -6.80 52.87
C VAL A 23 1.42 -7.58 51.58
N GLY A 24 0.51 -7.24 50.64
CA GLY A 24 0.44 -7.90 49.35
C GLY A 24 1.68 -7.68 48.49
N GLN A 25 1.82 -8.50 47.45
CA GLN A 25 2.86 -8.29 46.44
C GLN A 25 2.57 -6.99 45.71
N ALA A 26 3.61 -6.20 45.41
CA ALA A 26 3.52 -4.87 44.80
C ALA A 26 2.84 -3.79 45.66
N GLU A 27 2.56 -4.07 46.95
CA GLU A 27 2.09 -3.08 47.90
C GLU A 27 3.20 -2.74 48.91
N VAL A 28 3.15 -1.52 49.45
CA VAL A 28 4.06 -1.05 50.51
C VAL A 28 3.26 -0.24 51.52
N LEU A 29 3.62 -0.36 52.81
CA LEU A 29 3.10 0.49 53.86
C LEU A 29 4.20 1.42 54.36
N VAL A 30 3.91 2.70 54.50
CA VAL A 30 4.77 3.68 55.15
C VAL A 30 4.47 3.62 56.63
N ILE A 31 5.46 3.20 57.44
CA ILE A 31 5.32 3.05 58.89
C ILE A 31 5.93 4.23 59.60
N GLU A 32 5.10 4.90 60.39
CA GLU A 32 5.50 5.97 61.32
C GLU A 32 5.62 5.43 62.71
N ARG A 33 6.67 5.89 63.42
CA ARG A 33 6.86 5.66 64.86
C ARG A 33 6.78 7.01 65.56
N LEU A 34 5.76 7.18 66.42
CA LEU A 34 5.50 8.45 67.14
C LEU A 34 5.53 9.69 66.24
N GLY A 35 4.95 9.58 65.02
CA GLY A 35 4.85 10.67 64.08
C GLY A 35 6.10 10.91 63.19
N LYS A 36 7.15 10.11 63.36
CA LYS A 36 8.33 10.17 62.47
C LYS A 36 8.35 8.96 61.55
N PHE A 37 8.80 9.16 60.30
CA PHE A 37 9.09 8.05 59.38
C PHE A 37 10.07 7.07 60.02
N ASN A 38 9.74 5.79 60.04
CA ASN A 38 10.58 4.75 60.55
C ASN A 38 11.12 3.82 59.47
N ARG A 39 10.20 3.19 58.67
CA ARG A 39 10.57 2.25 57.64
C ARG A 39 9.42 2.03 56.63
N LEU A 40 9.79 1.42 55.52
CA LEU A 40 8.84 0.90 54.55
C LEU A 40 8.61 -0.60 54.83
N ALA A 41 7.37 -0.97 55.12
CA ALA A 41 6.99 -2.38 55.21
C ALA A 41 6.67 -2.89 53.79
N ARG A 42 7.61 -3.71 53.27
CA ARG A 42 7.49 -4.33 51.93
C ARG A 42 6.58 -5.55 51.97
N SER A 43 6.31 -6.11 50.79
CA SER A 43 5.51 -7.34 50.63
C SER A 43 6.00 -8.47 51.55
N GLY A 44 5.04 -9.20 52.09
CA GLY A 44 5.28 -10.31 53.00
C GLY A 44 4.84 -10.01 54.44
N PHE A 45 5.41 -10.75 55.36
CA PHE A 45 5.07 -10.69 56.77
C PHE A 45 5.82 -9.56 57.47
N ASN A 46 5.08 -8.65 58.12
CA ASN A 46 5.62 -7.50 58.82
C ASN A 46 5.10 -7.46 60.25
N ILE A 47 5.97 -7.17 61.19
CA ILE A 47 5.66 -6.99 62.58
C ILE A 47 5.65 -5.50 62.91
N LEU A 48 4.50 -5.00 63.39
CA LEU A 48 4.31 -3.62 63.84
C LEU A 48 4.16 -3.62 65.36
N ILE A 49 4.76 -2.63 66.02
CA ILE A 49 4.57 -2.44 67.47
C ILE A 49 3.25 -1.64 67.64
N PRO A 50 2.17 -2.27 68.12
CA PRO A 50 0.90 -1.56 68.32
C PRO A 50 1.08 -0.39 69.27
N PHE A 51 0.28 0.66 69.09
CA PHE A 51 0.32 1.95 69.79
C PHE A 51 1.48 2.88 69.43
N ILE A 52 2.67 2.36 69.09
CA ILE A 52 3.88 3.13 68.79
C ILE A 52 4.05 3.29 67.29
N GLU A 53 3.82 2.21 66.51
CA GLU A 53 3.93 2.19 65.04
C GLU A 53 2.54 2.21 64.39
N ARG A 54 2.35 3.15 63.46
CA ARG A 54 1.09 3.28 62.69
C ARG A 54 1.41 3.37 61.21
N PRO A 55 0.66 2.67 60.35
CA PRO A 55 0.75 2.90 58.93
C PRO A 55 0.15 4.27 58.57
N ARG A 56 0.88 5.09 57.80
CA ARG A 56 0.42 6.40 57.33
C ARG A 56 -0.60 6.22 56.24
N PRO A 57 -1.81 6.77 56.31
CA PRO A 57 -2.75 6.78 55.23
C PRO A 57 -2.33 7.78 54.15
N ILE A 58 -2.57 7.43 52.88
CA ILE A 58 -2.44 8.31 51.73
C ILE A 58 -3.80 8.45 51.01
N ASP A 59 -3.98 9.56 50.36
CA ASP A 59 -5.17 9.79 49.54
C ASP A 59 -5.01 9.10 48.19
N VAL A 60 -6.01 8.34 47.80
CA VAL A 60 -6.10 7.66 46.51
C VAL A 60 -7.43 8.01 45.86
N ARG A 61 -7.45 8.02 44.53
CA ARG A 61 -8.67 8.19 43.75
C ARG A 61 -9.07 6.89 43.13
N TYR A 62 -10.33 6.53 43.30
CA TYR A 62 -10.94 5.38 42.65
C TYR A 62 -12.04 5.87 41.72
N PHE A 63 -12.08 5.26 40.54
CA PHE A 63 -13.22 5.42 39.63
C PHE A 63 -14.26 4.38 40.03
N GLU A 64 -15.33 4.82 40.65
CA GLU A 64 -16.48 3.97 40.94
C GLU A 64 -17.51 4.15 39.82
N ALA A 65 -17.89 3.05 39.16
CA ALA A 65 -18.99 3.10 38.20
C ALA A 65 -20.30 3.17 38.99
N ASP A 66 -20.97 4.29 38.93
CA ASP A 66 -22.34 4.42 39.46
C ASP A 66 -23.29 3.53 38.67
N VAL A 67 -24.39 3.11 39.32
CA VAL A 67 -25.44 2.25 38.76
C VAL A 67 -26.04 2.85 37.45
N ASN A 68 -25.88 4.14 37.24
CA ASN A 68 -26.34 4.87 36.04
C ASN A 68 -25.27 5.06 34.97
N GLY A 69 -24.10 4.39 35.06
CA GLY A 69 -23.02 4.49 34.08
C GLY A 69 -22.20 5.79 34.16
N VAL A 70 -22.50 6.67 35.10
CA VAL A 70 -21.74 7.91 35.33
C VAL A 70 -20.53 7.55 36.21
N LYS A 71 -19.33 7.75 35.65
CA LYS A 71 -18.08 7.53 36.39
C LYS A 71 -17.93 8.59 37.48
N LYS A 72 -18.19 8.21 38.73
CA LYS A 72 -18.00 9.10 39.89
C LYS A 72 -16.59 8.93 40.41
N ILE A 73 -15.87 10.03 40.55
CA ILE A 73 -14.55 10.06 41.17
C ILE A 73 -14.76 10.06 42.69
N THR A 74 -14.40 8.96 43.34
CA THR A 74 -14.44 8.85 44.80
C THR A 74 -13.03 8.96 45.33
N SER A 75 -12.78 9.89 46.23
CA SER A 75 -11.52 10.01 46.97
C SER A 75 -11.62 9.15 48.22
N GLY A 76 -10.68 8.24 48.36
CA GLY A 76 -10.55 7.38 49.54
C GLY A 76 -9.17 7.54 50.16
N SER A 77 -9.07 7.18 51.45
CA SER A 77 -7.77 7.15 52.15
C SER A 77 -7.43 5.70 52.40
N THR A 78 -6.24 5.29 51.99
CA THR A 78 -5.71 3.94 52.21
C THR A 78 -4.30 4.03 52.76
N SER A 79 -3.93 3.08 53.64
CA SER A 79 -2.55 2.97 54.10
C SER A 79 -1.66 2.09 53.21
N ARG A 80 -2.25 1.42 52.20
CA ARG A 80 -1.52 0.58 51.28
C ARG A 80 -1.22 1.34 49.98
N ILE A 81 0.06 1.46 49.69
CA ILE A 81 0.55 2.12 48.48
C ILE A 81 0.81 1.04 47.43
N ASP A 82 0.10 1.09 46.34
CA ASP A 82 0.31 0.21 45.18
C ASP A 82 1.49 0.77 44.32
N LEU A 83 2.48 -0.09 44.05
CA LEU A 83 3.67 0.25 43.28
C LEU A 83 3.49 -0.06 41.76
N ARG A 84 2.39 -0.68 41.40
CA ARG A 84 2.07 -0.94 39.99
C ARG A 84 1.75 0.35 39.26
N GLU A 85 1.81 0.30 37.97
CA GLU A 85 1.38 1.42 37.12
C GLU A 85 -0.11 1.72 37.37
N GLN A 86 -0.39 2.98 37.63
CA GLN A 86 -1.72 3.50 37.89
C GLN A 86 -2.13 4.44 36.77
N VAL A 87 -3.42 4.47 36.47
CA VAL A 87 -4.01 5.33 35.45
C VAL A 87 -4.81 6.43 36.11
N LEU A 88 -4.47 7.68 35.81
CA LEU A 88 -5.21 8.84 36.27
C LEU A 88 -5.87 9.50 35.06
N ASN A 89 -7.18 9.40 35.00
CA ASN A 89 -7.98 10.03 33.95
C ASN A 89 -8.42 11.43 34.41
N PHE A 90 -8.26 12.41 33.54
CA PHE A 90 -8.68 13.79 33.79
C PHE A 90 -9.98 14.08 33.04
N PRO A 91 -10.94 14.73 33.69
CA PRO A 91 -12.15 15.18 33.02
C PRO A 91 -11.79 16.21 31.94
N SER A 92 -12.60 16.25 30.90
CA SER A 92 -12.50 17.25 29.85
C SER A 92 -12.50 18.68 30.44
N GLN A 93 -11.63 19.51 29.91
CA GLN A 93 -11.50 20.90 30.33
C GLN A 93 -11.41 21.85 29.12
N PRO A 94 -12.03 23.00 29.19
CA PRO A 94 -11.90 24.01 28.15
C PRO A 94 -10.52 24.67 28.19
N VAL A 95 -9.88 24.71 27.01
CA VAL A 95 -8.58 25.37 26.79
C VAL A 95 -8.70 26.28 25.57
N ILE A 96 -8.06 27.43 25.60
CA ILE A 96 -8.04 28.39 24.48
C ILE A 96 -6.73 28.22 23.75
N THR A 97 -6.81 27.97 22.46
CA THR A 97 -5.66 27.87 21.54
C THR A 97 -5.10 29.25 21.18
N LYS A 98 -3.93 29.29 20.57
CA LYS A 98 -3.29 30.56 20.14
C LYS A 98 -4.13 31.39 19.17
N ASP A 99 -4.89 30.73 18.32
CA ASP A 99 -5.86 31.32 17.37
C ASP A 99 -7.22 31.67 17.99
N ASN A 100 -7.27 31.68 19.34
CA ASN A 100 -8.43 32.11 20.15
C ASN A 100 -9.67 31.20 19.97
N VAL A 101 -9.48 29.92 19.69
CA VAL A 101 -10.54 28.91 19.67
C VAL A 101 -10.59 28.21 21.02
N THR A 102 -11.78 28.13 21.64
CA THR A 102 -11.95 27.28 22.84
C THR A 102 -12.21 25.86 22.45
N ILE A 103 -11.39 24.96 22.95
CA ILE A 103 -11.51 23.51 22.69
C ILE A 103 -11.61 22.75 24.01
N ASP A 104 -12.37 21.67 24.03
CA ASP A 104 -12.45 20.76 25.16
C ASP A 104 -11.47 19.62 24.97
N ILE A 105 -10.58 19.45 25.97
CA ILE A 105 -9.53 18.42 25.91
C ILE A 105 -9.54 17.61 27.18
N ASP A 106 -9.43 16.29 27.03
CA ASP A 106 -9.19 15.34 28.10
C ASP A 106 -7.87 14.60 27.89
N ALA A 107 -7.27 14.15 28.99
CA ALA A 107 -5.99 13.47 28.98
C ALA A 107 -5.96 12.34 30.00
N VAL A 108 -5.06 11.40 29.79
CA VAL A 108 -4.77 10.29 30.69
C VAL A 108 -3.29 10.28 31.02
N LEU A 109 -3.00 10.12 32.31
CA LEU A 109 -1.65 10.00 32.83
C LEU A 109 -1.43 8.59 33.36
N TYR A 110 -0.36 7.95 32.90
CA TYR A 110 0.14 6.67 33.41
C TYR A 110 1.35 6.95 34.28
N TYR A 111 1.28 6.54 35.55
CA TYR A 111 2.33 6.79 36.51
C TYR A 111 2.48 5.62 37.48
N ARG A 112 3.64 5.51 38.08
CA ARG A 112 3.91 4.58 39.19
C ARG A 112 4.61 5.30 40.33
N ILE A 113 4.38 4.83 41.52
CA ILE A 113 5.07 5.34 42.72
C ILE A 113 6.41 4.65 42.81
N ALA A 114 7.50 5.39 42.53
CA ALA A 114 8.87 4.89 42.61
C ALA A 114 9.44 4.98 44.04
N ASP A 115 9.13 6.07 44.72
CA ASP A 115 9.54 6.30 46.12
C ASP A 115 8.32 6.57 47.02
N PRO A 116 7.81 5.54 47.72
CA PRO A 116 6.64 5.69 48.56
C PRO A 116 6.84 6.70 49.76
N GLN A 117 8.08 6.90 50.21
CA GLN A 117 8.37 7.85 51.24
C GLN A 117 8.14 9.28 50.72
N LYS A 118 8.72 9.62 49.58
CA LYS A 118 8.52 10.93 48.98
C LYS A 118 7.06 11.15 48.61
N ALA A 119 6.39 10.17 48.04
CA ALA A 119 4.97 10.25 47.66
C ALA A 119 4.05 10.53 48.85
N THR A 120 4.47 10.13 50.08
CA THR A 120 3.68 10.33 51.29
C THR A 120 3.98 11.67 51.97
N TYR A 121 5.25 12.13 51.96
CA TYR A 121 5.66 13.30 52.76
C TYR A 121 5.96 14.54 51.93
N SER A 122 6.29 14.43 50.65
CA SER A 122 6.62 15.60 49.83
C SER A 122 5.37 16.33 49.36
N ILE A 123 4.23 15.64 49.29
CA ILE A 123 2.97 16.22 48.82
C ILE A 123 1.78 15.66 49.58
N GLN A 124 0.78 16.52 49.85
CA GLN A 124 -0.37 16.11 50.65
C GLN A 124 -1.34 15.21 49.91
N ASN A 125 -1.66 15.55 48.64
CA ASN A 125 -2.60 14.82 47.79
C ASN A 125 -1.99 14.63 46.43
N LEU A 126 -1.29 13.51 46.26
CA LEU A 126 -0.58 13.19 45.03
C LEU A 126 -1.49 13.17 43.77
N PRO A 127 -2.66 12.50 43.76
CA PRO A 127 -3.53 12.48 42.58
C PRO A 127 -4.01 13.88 42.19
N TYR A 128 -4.36 14.72 43.17
CA TYR A 128 -4.80 16.09 42.92
C TYR A 128 -3.68 16.96 42.38
N ALA A 129 -2.49 16.81 42.91
CA ALA A 129 -1.32 17.56 42.46
C ALA A 129 -0.92 17.19 41.03
N LEU A 130 -0.90 15.89 40.68
CA LEU A 130 -0.65 15.41 39.33
C LEU A 130 -1.73 15.93 38.36
N GLU A 131 -3.00 15.91 38.77
CA GLU A 131 -4.09 16.46 37.97
C GLU A 131 -3.89 17.95 37.70
N THR A 132 -3.63 18.74 38.75
CA THR A 132 -3.46 20.17 38.61
C THR A 132 -2.26 20.52 37.75
N LEU A 133 -1.15 19.84 37.95
CA LEU A 133 0.06 19.99 37.14
C LEU A 133 -0.22 19.67 35.67
N THR A 134 -0.81 18.50 35.41
CA THR A 134 -1.15 18.06 34.03
C THR A 134 -2.09 19.06 33.36
N ARG A 135 -3.13 19.50 34.08
CA ARG A 135 -4.09 20.48 33.59
C ARG A 135 -3.44 21.82 33.21
N THR A 136 -2.55 22.30 34.06
CA THR A 136 -1.84 23.58 33.84
C THR A 136 -0.85 23.45 32.69
N THR A 137 -0.09 22.36 32.64
CA THR A 137 0.86 22.09 31.57
C THR A 137 0.17 21.93 30.22
N LEU A 138 -0.95 21.20 30.18
CA LEU A 138 -1.77 21.06 28.97
C LEU A 138 -2.27 22.43 28.47
N ARG A 139 -2.79 23.25 29.38
CA ARG A 139 -3.26 24.61 29.03
C ARG A 139 -2.15 25.46 28.44
N ASN A 140 -0.96 25.41 29.00
CA ASN A 140 0.19 26.17 28.51
C ASN A 140 0.62 25.69 27.12
N ILE A 141 0.80 24.38 26.96
CA ILE A 141 1.24 23.82 25.68
C ILE A 141 0.24 24.09 24.55
N VAL A 142 -1.06 23.89 24.81
CA VAL A 142 -2.13 24.12 23.81
C VAL A 142 -2.32 25.62 23.55
N GLY A 143 -2.19 26.47 24.57
CA GLY A 143 -2.28 27.91 24.41
C GLY A 143 -1.20 28.52 23.52
N ASP A 144 -0.07 27.83 23.37
CA ASP A 144 1.02 28.22 22.46
C ASP A 144 0.86 27.68 21.03
N MET A 145 -0.14 26.83 20.79
CA MET A 145 -0.36 26.14 19.50
C MET A 145 -1.67 26.59 18.86
N GLU A 146 -1.70 26.59 17.52
CA GLU A 146 -2.92 26.76 16.75
C GLU A 146 -3.77 25.49 16.76
N LEU A 147 -5.08 25.61 16.51
CA LEU A 147 -6.01 24.48 16.53
C LEU A 147 -5.57 23.37 15.59
N ASP A 148 -5.20 23.70 14.35
CA ASP A 148 -4.74 22.72 13.35
C ASP A 148 -3.48 21.99 13.81
N GLN A 149 -2.54 22.71 14.43
CA GLN A 149 -1.33 22.10 14.99
C GLN A 149 -1.65 21.20 16.18
N THR A 150 -2.59 21.60 17.03
CA THR A 150 -3.02 20.82 18.20
C THR A 150 -3.65 19.49 17.76
N LEU A 151 -4.45 19.49 16.70
CA LEU A 151 -5.06 18.30 16.14
C LEU A 151 -4.05 17.38 15.41
N ALA A 152 -3.09 17.99 14.70
CA ALA A 152 -2.13 17.25 13.87
C ALA A 152 -0.92 16.73 14.66
N SER A 153 -0.55 17.38 15.79
CA SER A 153 0.71 17.12 16.50
C SER A 153 0.52 16.56 17.91
N ARG A 154 -0.43 15.63 18.07
CA ARG A 154 -0.73 15.00 19.36
C ARG A 154 0.52 14.37 20.02
N ASP A 155 1.36 13.70 19.25
CA ASP A 155 2.58 13.08 19.73
C ASP A 155 3.57 14.10 20.33
N LEU A 156 3.68 15.27 19.71
CA LEU A 156 4.52 16.35 20.20
C LEU A 156 3.99 16.90 21.55
N ILE A 157 2.67 17.06 21.65
CA ILE A 157 2.02 17.51 22.90
C ILE A 157 2.25 16.49 23.99
N ASN A 158 2.00 15.21 23.73
CA ASN A 158 2.20 14.11 24.68
C ASN A 158 3.64 14.07 25.18
N LYS A 159 4.62 14.24 24.29
CA LYS A 159 6.04 14.28 24.63
C LYS A 159 6.39 15.48 25.52
N LYS A 160 5.98 16.68 25.13
CA LYS A 160 6.21 17.90 25.92
C LYS A 160 5.55 17.82 27.30
N MET A 161 4.30 17.35 27.36
CA MET A 161 3.60 17.15 28.63
C MET A 161 4.35 16.18 29.53
N ARG A 162 4.78 15.02 28.98
CA ARG A 162 5.53 14.05 29.74
C ARG A 162 6.82 14.65 30.32
N GLU A 163 7.62 15.36 29.53
CA GLU A 163 8.88 15.98 29.97
C GLU A 163 8.66 16.93 31.15
N VAL A 164 7.69 17.81 31.07
CA VAL A 164 7.40 18.80 32.13
C VAL A 164 6.83 18.13 33.37
N ILE A 165 5.94 17.16 33.23
CA ILE A 165 5.31 16.49 34.36
C ILE A 165 6.33 15.57 35.06
N GLU A 166 7.18 14.87 34.31
CA GLU A 166 8.23 14.01 34.83
C GLU A 166 9.22 14.81 35.67
N GLU A 167 9.71 15.96 35.17
CA GLU A 167 10.63 16.85 35.92
C GLU A 167 10.04 17.26 37.27
N ALA A 168 8.79 17.66 37.31
CA ALA A 168 8.13 18.07 38.55
C ALA A 168 7.82 16.89 39.48
N SER A 169 7.46 15.71 38.94
CA SER A 169 7.04 14.53 39.69
C SER A 169 8.18 13.77 40.35
N ILE A 170 9.44 13.93 39.90
CA ILE A 170 10.63 13.37 40.52
C ILE A 170 10.74 13.78 42.00
N GLY A 171 10.44 15.05 42.28
CA GLY A 171 10.44 15.57 43.66
C GLY A 171 9.41 14.89 44.56
N TRP A 172 8.36 14.35 44.02
CA TRP A 172 7.28 13.63 44.70
C TRP A 172 7.48 12.11 44.76
N GLY A 173 8.57 11.61 44.16
CA GLY A 173 8.84 10.18 44.10
C GLY A 173 7.94 9.39 43.16
N VAL A 174 7.45 10.04 42.11
CA VAL A 174 6.60 9.46 41.11
C VAL A 174 7.34 9.40 39.78
N ASP A 175 7.19 8.31 39.07
CA ASP A 175 7.69 8.09 37.72
C ASP A 175 6.52 8.10 36.75
N VAL A 176 6.55 9.05 35.82
CA VAL A 176 5.51 9.22 34.79
C VAL A 176 5.91 8.43 33.56
N THR A 177 5.21 7.34 33.32
CA THR A 177 5.51 6.46 32.19
C THR A 177 5.04 7.09 30.88
N ARG A 178 3.80 7.61 30.87
CA ARG A 178 3.15 8.09 29.64
C ARG A 178 2.05 9.09 29.93
N VAL A 179 1.91 10.06 29.04
CA VAL A 179 0.78 10.99 29.02
C VAL A 179 0.15 10.89 27.64
N GLU A 180 -1.16 10.78 27.58
CA GLU A 180 -1.90 10.69 26.32
C GLU A 180 -3.12 11.60 26.32
N LEU A 181 -3.29 12.34 25.22
CA LEU A 181 -4.51 13.05 24.92
C LEU A 181 -5.56 12.06 24.41
N GLN A 182 -6.75 12.05 25.03
CA GLN A 182 -7.84 11.18 24.60
C GLN A 182 -8.68 11.85 23.50
N ALA A 183 -9.40 12.90 23.81
CA ALA A 183 -10.21 13.64 22.86
C ALA A 183 -9.77 15.11 22.77
N ILE A 184 -9.95 15.69 21.61
CA ILE A 184 -9.84 17.13 21.36
C ILE A 184 -11.11 17.50 20.61
N GLU A 185 -12.02 18.19 21.29
CA GLU A 185 -13.34 18.53 20.76
C GLU A 185 -13.45 20.05 20.54
N PRO A 186 -13.34 20.52 19.30
CA PRO A 186 -13.60 21.92 18.99
C PRO A 186 -15.12 22.21 19.00
N PRO A 187 -15.53 23.48 19.11
CA PRO A 187 -16.91 23.86 18.99
C PRO A 187 -17.53 23.42 17.66
N ARG A 188 -18.81 23.11 17.67
CA ARG A 188 -19.52 22.56 16.50
C ARG A 188 -19.42 23.42 15.25
N ASP A 189 -19.47 24.74 15.40
CA ASP A 189 -19.38 25.66 14.28
C ASP A 189 -18.01 25.63 13.61
N ILE A 190 -16.95 25.49 14.41
CA ILE A 190 -15.58 25.35 13.92
C ILE A 190 -15.40 23.97 13.27
N GLN A 191 -15.93 22.92 13.87
CA GLN A 191 -15.89 21.58 13.30
C GLN A 191 -16.54 21.51 11.92
N GLN A 192 -17.73 22.11 11.75
CA GLN A 192 -18.41 22.18 10.46
C GLN A 192 -17.60 22.96 9.42
N SER A 193 -17.03 24.09 9.82
CA SER A 193 -16.19 24.91 8.94
C SER A 193 -14.93 24.14 8.49
N MET A 194 -14.28 23.44 9.42
CA MET A 194 -13.12 22.58 9.12
C MET A 194 -13.50 21.43 8.19
N GLU A 195 -14.65 20.78 8.38
CA GLU A 195 -15.12 19.72 7.49
C GLU A 195 -15.29 20.22 6.05
N LEU A 196 -15.86 21.41 5.86
CA LEU A 196 -16.02 22.03 4.55
C LEU A 196 -14.67 22.35 3.90
N VAL A 197 -13.75 22.96 4.65
CA VAL A 197 -12.39 23.27 4.16
C VAL A 197 -11.64 21.98 3.81
N MET A 198 -11.68 20.97 4.68
CA MET A 198 -11.03 19.68 4.43
C MET A 198 -11.63 18.95 3.24
N ARG A 199 -12.94 19.04 3.02
CA ARG A 199 -13.59 18.47 1.84
C ARG A 199 -13.10 19.18 0.57
N ALA A 200 -13.11 20.50 0.55
CA ALA A 200 -12.64 21.28 -0.60
C ALA A 200 -11.15 21.01 -0.91
N GLU A 201 -10.32 20.92 0.12
CA GLU A 201 -8.90 20.61 -0.06
C GLU A 201 -8.67 19.15 -0.57
N ARG A 202 -9.45 18.18 -0.08
CA ARG A 202 -9.41 16.81 -0.62
C ARG A 202 -9.85 16.74 -2.08
N GLU A 203 -10.91 17.46 -2.43
CA GLU A 203 -11.39 17.56 -3.83
C GLU A 203 -10.35 18.23 -4.73
N ARG A 204 -9.74 19.31 -4.26
CA ARG A 204 -8.65 19.98 -4.99
C ARG A 204 -7.46 19.05 -5.20
N ARG A 205 -7.01 18.34 -4.15
CA ARG A 205 -5.89 17.38 -4.25
C ARG A 205 -6.23 16.23 -5.18
N ALA A 206 -7.44 15.68 -5.08
CA ALA A 206 -7.90 14.62 -5.97
C ALA A 206 -7.93 15.08 -7.44
N ALA A 207 -8.42 16.29 -7.73
CA ALA A 207 -8.42 16.86 -9.07
C ALA A 207 -7.00 17.03 -9.62
N VAL A 208 -6.07 17.56 -8.84
CA VAL A 208 -4.65 17.69 -9.23
C VAL A 208 -4.04 16.33 -9.52
N THR A 209 -4.20 15.37 -8.58
CA THR A 209 -3.64 14.02 -8.74
C THR A 209 -4.22 13.32 -9.98
N ASN A 210 -5.51 13.44 -10.23
CA ASN A 210 -6.16 12.87 -11.42
C ASN A 210 -5.65 13.52 -12.70
N ALA A 211 -5.47 14.85 -12.72
CA ALA A 211 -4.93 15.55 -13.88
C ALA A 211 -3.47 15.15 -14.16
N GLU A 212 -2.65 15.02 -13.13
CA GLU A 212 -1.27 14.53 -13.25
C GLU A 212 -1.23 13.08 -13.72
N ALA A 213 -2.10 12.21 -13.20
CA ALA A 213 -2.20 10.81 -13.61
C ALA A 213 -2.61 10.71 -15.09
N SER A 214 -3.62 11.50 -15.52
CA SER A 214 -4.05 11.56 -16.92
C SER A 214 -2.94 12.07 -17.84
N LYS A 215 -2.22 13.11 -17.42
CA LYS A 215 -1.05 13.61 -18.16
C LYS A 215 0.03 12.55 -18.33
N ARG A 216 0.38 11.86 -17.23
CA ARG A 216 1.38 10.78 -17.27
C ARG A 216 0.93 9.61 -18.13
N ALA A 217 -0.34 9.22 -18.07
CA ALA A 217 -0.91 8.16 -18.89
C ALA A 217 -0.83 8.52 -20.39
N ALA A 218 -1.20 9.74 -20.78
CA ALA A 218 -1.11 10.20 -22.16
C ALA A 218 0.34 10.26 -22.70
N ILE A 219 1.29 10.66 -21.84
CA ILE A 219 2.73 10.66 -22.20
C ILE A 219 3.20 9.21 -22.43
N LEU A 220 2.94 8.30 -21.49
CA LEU A 220 3.35 6.90 -21.60
C LEU A 220 2.72 6.20 -22.79
N GLU A 221 1.45 6.50 -23.09
CA GLU A 221 0.75 5.98 -24.28
C GLU A 221 1.43 6.47 -25.56
N SER A 222 1.72 7.77 -25.64
CA SER A 222 2.39 8.37 -26.82
C SER A 222 3.81 7.82 -27.01
N GLU A 223 4.55 7.63 -25.92
CA GLU A 223 5.89 7.01 -25.95
C GLU A 223 5.81 5.55 -26.36
N GLY A 224 4.84 4.79 -25.84
CA GLY A 224 4.59 3.40 -26.21
C GLY A 224 4.23 3.26 -27.69
N LEU A 225 3.36 4.11 -28.21
CA LEU A 225 3.02 4.13 -29.63
C LEU A 225 4.23 4.46 -30.51
N ARG A 226 5.00 5.46 -30.12
CA ARG A 226 6.25 5.80 -30.83
C ARG A 226 7.23 4.63 -30.85
N GLU A 227 7.47 4.01 -29.70
CA GLU A 227 8.38 2.86 -29.61
C GLU A 227 7.89 1.68 -30.43
N ALA A 228 6.59 1.40 -30.38
CA ALA A 228 5.98 0.35 -31.19
C ALA A 228 6.15 0.58 -32.70
N GLN A 229 6.00 1.85 -33.18
CA GLN A 229 6.23 2.21 -34.58
C GLN A 229 7.71 2.05 -34.99
N VAL A 230 8.63 2.49 -34.13
CA VAL A 230 10.08 2.33 -34.37
C VAL A 230 10.43 0.85 -34.46
N ARG A 231 10.03 0.05 -33.48
CA ARG A 231 10.25 -1.40 -33.46
C ARG A 231 9.67 -2.11 -34.69
N LYS A 232 8.49 -1.69 -35.11
CA LYS A 232 7.85 -2.25 -36.31
C LYS A 232 8.68 -1.90 -37.56
N ALA A 233 9.09 -0.65 -37.74
CA ALA A 233 9.90 -0.23 -38.87
C ALA A 233 11.27 -0.91 -38.90
N GLU A 234 11.92 -1.09 -37.74
CA GLU A 234 13.17 -1.85 -37.62
C GLU A 234 12.97 -3.31 -38.01
N GLY A 235 11.91 -3.96 -37.54
CA GLY A 235 11.58 -5.33 -37.91
C GLY A 235 11.27 -5.50 -39.41
N GLU A 236 10.55 -4.56 -40.03
CA GLU A 236 10.30 -4.54 -41.46
C GLU A 236 11.57 -4.38 -42.27
N LYS A 237 12.47 -3.48 -41.82
CA LYS A 237 13.79 -3.31 -42.45
C LYS A 237 14.63 -4.58 -42.37
N GLU A 238 14.72 -5.19 -41.19
CA GLU A 238 15.47 -6.42 -40.97
C GLU A 238 14.90 -7.57 -41.80
N ALA A 239 13.58 -7.72 -41.83
CA ALA A 239 12.90 -8.73 -42.64
C ALA A 239 13.14 -8.51 -44.16
N ALA A 240 13.19 -7.25 -44.61
CA ALA A 240 13.49 -6.95 -46.02
C ALA A 240 14.94 -7.27 -46.37
N VAL A 241 15.89 -6.95 -45.47
CA VAL A 241 17.32 -7.29 -45.64
C VAL A 241 17.51 -8.80 -45.71
N LEU A 242 16.92 -9.54 -44.75
CA LEU A 242 17.03 -11.01 -44.70
C LEU A 242 16.40 -11.68 -45.93
N ARG A 243 15.26 -11.18 -46.40
CA ARG A 243 14.65 -11.65 -47.65
C ARG A 243 15.56 -11.41 -48.86
N ALA A 244 16.15 -10.19 -48.95
CA ALA A 244 17.05 -9.85 -50.04
C ALA A 244 18.32 -10.74 -50.02
N GLN A 245 18.89 -10.94 -48.83
CA GLN A 245 20.03 -11.85 -48.65
C GLN A 245 19.68 -13.31 -49.04
N GLY A 246 18.55 -13.80 -48.53
CA GLY A 246 18.10 -15.18 -48.88
C GLY A 246 17.84 -15.34 -50.36
N LEU A 247 17.25 -14.35 -51.04
CA LEU A 247 17.08 -14.38 -52.49
C LEU A 247 18.40 -14.31 -53.27
N ALA A 248 19.38 -13.53 -52.78
CA ALA A 248 20.70 -13.47 -53.39
C ALA A 248 21.45 -14.81 -53.21
N GLU A 249 21.41 -15.40 -52.07
CA GLU A 249 22.02 -16.70 -51.78
C GLU A 249 21.35 -17.84 -52.58
N ALA A 250 20.02 -17.83 -52.64
CA ALA A 250 19.27 -18.76 -53.50
C ALA A 250 19.67 -18.66 -54.99
N ARG A 251 19.82 -17.42 -55.49
CA ARG A 251 20.24 -17.19 -56.90
C ARG A 251 21.68 -17.67 -57.10
N LEU A 252 22.60 -17.42 -56.16
CA LEU A 252 23.96 -17.90 -56.26
C LEU A 252 24.02 -19.42 -56.26
N THR A 253 23.25 -20.05 -55.37
CA THR A 253 23.19 -21.52 -55.27
C THR A 253 22.59 -22.13 -56.54
N MET A 254 21.55 -21.53 -57.11
CA MET A 254 20.98 -21.94 -58.44
C MET A 254 22.00 -21.79 -59.55
N ALA A 255 22.68 -20.64 -59.63
CA ALA A 255 23.69 -20.40 -60.65
C ALA A 255 24.86 -21.39 -60.57
N GLN A 256 25.30 -21.71 -59.32
CA GLN A 256 26.32 -22.74 -59.11
C GLN A 256 25.86 -24.12 -59.58
N ALA A 257 24.65 -24.51 -59.19
CA ALA A 257 24.06 -25.78 -59.61
C ALA A 257 23.90 -25.85 -61.13
N GLU A 258 23.46 -24.74 -61.76
CA GLU A 258 23.37 -24.63 -63.21
C GLU A 258 24.77 -24.75 -63.89
N ALA A 259 25.79 -24.09 -63.35
CA ALA A 259 27.15 -24.16 -63.85
C ALA A 259 27.74 -25.58 -63.72
N GLU A 260 27.52 -26.26 -62.61
CA GLU A 260 27.90 -27.65 -62.44
C GLU A 260 27.18 -28.58 -63.43
N ALA A 261 25.88 -28.38 -63.66
CA ALA A 261 25.11 -29.12 -64.59
C ALA A 261 25.63 -28.92 -66.02
N ILE A 262 25.96 -27.67 -66.39
CA ILE A 262 26.56 -27.30 -67.68
C ILE A 262 27.91 -28.01 -67.85
N GLN A 263 28.74 -28.00 -66.82
CA GLN A 263 30.08 -28.63 -66.85
C GLN A 263 29.96 -30.16 -67.02
N ARG A 264 29.03 -30.82 -66.33
CA ARG A 264 28.76 -32.25 -66.47
C ARG A 264 28.21 -32.64 -67.84
N ILE A 265 27.29 -31.83 -68.40
CA ILE A 265 26.76 -32.06 -69.73
C ILE A 265 27.83 -31.80 -70.81
N GLY A 266 28.64 -30.74 -70.65
CA GLY A 266 29.75 -30.39 -71.56
C GLY A 266 30.83 -31.45 -71.67
N SER A 267 31.06 -32.22 -70.55
CA SER A 267 32.02 -33.34 -70.56
C SER A 267 31.49 -34.56 -71.28
N SER A 268 30.19 -34.64 -71.54
CA SER A 268 29.52 -35.82 -72.15
C SER A 268 29.09 -35.63 -73.63
N LEU A 269 29.17 -34.37 -74.17
CA LEU A 269 28.73 -34.02 -75.51
C LEU A 269 29.90 -33.43 -76.32
N PRO A 270 29.93 -33.60 -77.69
CA PRO A 270 30.90 -32.99 -78.58
C PRO A 270 30.87 -31.45 -78.48
N GLU A 271 32.03 -30.76 -78.67
CA GLU A 271 32.21 -29.35 -78.59
C GLU A 271 31.19 -28.58 -79.41
N GLY A 272 30.44 -27.67 -78.77
CA GLY A 272 29.44 -26.79 -79.38
C GLY A 272 27.99 -27.17 -79.19
N GLN A 273 27.66 -28.43 -78.92
CA GLN A 273 26.24 -28.88 -78.77
C GLN A 273 25.67 -28.67 -77.38
N ALA A 274 26.52 -28.59 -76.34
CA ALA A 274 26.07 -28.35 -74.97
C ALA A 274 25.40 -26.99 -74.73
N ALA A 275 25.90 -25.95 -75.37
CA ALA A 275 25.31 -24.60 -75.29
C ALA A 275 23.94 -24.53 -75.98
N MET A 276 23.80 -25.23 -77.09
CA MET A 276 22.55 -25.29 -77.87
C MET A 276 21.45 -26.05 -77.09
N TYR A 277 21.81 -27.15 -76.42
CA TYR A 277 20.92 -27.93 -75.56
C TYR A 277 20.40 -27.11 -74.36
N LEU A 278 21.24 -26.33 -73.71
CA LEU A 278 20.85 -25.48 -72.62
C LEU A 278 20.00 -24.31 -73.02
N LEU A 279 20.29 -23.69 -74.17
CA LEU A 279 19.47 -22.62 -74.73
C LEU A 279 18.04 -23.16 -75.06
N GLY A 280 17.96 -24.39 -75.57
CA GLY A 280 16.71 -25.08 -75.82
C GLY A 280 15.92 -25.37 -74.58
N LEU A 281 16.58 -25.85 -73.51
CA LEU A 281 15.95 -26.11 -72.22
C LEU A 281 15.41 -24.80 -71.56
N LYS A 282 16.23 -23.76 -71.51
CA LYS A 282 15.81 -22.43 -71.02
C LYS A 282 14.65 -21.81 -71.81
N TYR A 283 14.64 -22.04 -73.12
CA TYR A 283 13.55 -21.61 -73.99
C TYR A 283 12.27 -22.37 -73.67
N LEU A 284 12.31 -23.67 -73.45
CA LEU A 284 11.15 -24.48 -73.07
C LEU A 284 10.65 -24.12 -71.69
N GLU A 285 11.53 -23.73 -70.74
CA GLU A 285 11.18 -23.30 -69.38
C GLU A 285 10.51 -21.88 -69.39
N ALA A 286 10.89 -20.99 -70.32
CA ALA A 286 10.32 -19.69 -70.48
C ALA A 286 8.94 -19.67 -71.22
N LEU A 287 8.65 -20.69 -72.02
CA LEU A 287 7.38 -20.83 -72.80
C LEU A 287 6.10 -20.77 -71.94
N PRO A 288 5.98 -21.39 -70.77
CA PRO A 288 4.80 -21.25 -69.91
C PRO A 288 4.57 -19.85 -69.41
N GLN A 289 5.64 -19.07 -69.19
CA GLN A 289 5.54 -17.68 -68.70
C GLN A 289 5.07 -16.73 -69.76
N VAL A 290 5.40 -16.99 -71.04
CA VAL A 290 4.92 -16.22 -72.21
C VAL A 290 3.45 -16.45 -72.52
N THR A 291 2.93 -17.65 -72.21
CA THR A 291 1.52 -18.00 -72.43
C THR A 291 0.57 -17.41 -71.35
N GLN A 292 1.09 -16.97 -70.21
CA GLN A 292 0.28 -16.35 -69.17
C GLN A 292 0.18 -14.81 -69.24
N GLY A 293 0.93 -14.17 -70.15
CA GLY A 293 0.92 -12.74 -70.44
C GLY A 293 -0.15 -12.32 -71.42
N LYS A 294 -0.88 -11.22 -71.13
CA LYS A 294 -1.86 -10.62 -72.01
C LYS A 294 -1.21 -9.82 -73.17
N GLY A 295 -0.47 -10.40 -74.01
CA GLY A 295 0.12 -9.67 -75.15
C GLY A 295 1.04 -10.56 -75.98
N SER A 296 0.59 -11.00 -77.12
CA SER A 296 1.29 -11.98 -77.94
C SER A 296 1.99 -11.31 -79.15
N THR A 297 3.27 -11.02 -78.94
CA THR A 297 4.21 -10.99 -80.04
C THR A 297 5.44 -11.74 -79.66
N ILE A 298 5.57 -12.96 -80.18
CA ILE A 298 6.71 -13.85 -79.92
C ILE A 298 7.72 -13.66 -81.08
N PHE A 299 8.85 -13.04 -80.82
CA PHE A 299 9.96 -13.03 -81.80
C PHE A 299 10.75 -14.35 -81.66
N LEU A 300 10.59 -15.20 -82.67
CA LEU A 300 11.35 -16.42 -82.78
C LEU A 300 12.59 -16.19 -83.63
N PRO A 301 13.82 -16.44 -83.16
CA PRO A 301 14.97 -16.43 -84.00
C PRO A 301 14.86 -17.54 -85.02
N ALA A 302 15.24 -17.26 -86.28
CA ALA A 302 15.04 -18.14 -87.42
C ALA A 302 15.65 -19.53 -87.28
N GLU A 303 16.69 -19.66 -86.41
CA GLU A 303 17.35 -20.97 -86.13
C GLU A 303 16.55 -21.86 -85.21
N ALA A 304 15.58 -21.35 -84.42
CA ALA A 304 14.73 -22.12 -83.51
C ALA A 304 13.56 -22.84 -84.21
N THR A 305 13.27 -22.49 -85.47
CA THR A 305 12.14 -23.08 -86.23
C THR A 305 12.40 -24.54 -86.64
N GLY A 306 13.67 -24.94 -86.78
CA GLY A 306 14.01 -26.32 -87.09
C GLY A 306 13.77 -27.30 -85.89
N VAL A 307 13.97 -26.87 -84.69
CA VAL A 307 13.77 -27.68 -83.48
C VAL A 307 12.27 -27.73 -83.10
N LEU A 308 11.52 -26.66 -83.31
CA LEU A 308 10.11 -26.63 -83.02
C LEU A 308 9.29 -27.46 -84.06
N GLY A 309 9.77 -27.59 -85.30
CA GLY A 309 9.17 -28.48 -86.31
C GLY A 309 9.28 -29.98 -85.89
N ALA A 310 10.37 -30.34 -85.29
CA ALA A 310 10.57 -31.71 -84.80
C ALA A 310 9.68 -32.06 -83.58
N LEU A 311 9.48 -31.07 -82.65
CA LEU A 311 8.61 -31.21 -81.47
C LEU A 311 7.11 -31.11 -81.84
N GLY A 312 6.73 -30.35 -82.86
CA GLY A 312 5.33 -30.31 -83.43
C GLY A 312 4.89 -31.65 -83.97
N GLY A 313 5.79 -32.34 -84.62
CA GLY A 313 5.54 -33.69 -85.11
C GLY A 313 5.35 -34.75 -84.01
N MET A 314 5.99 -34.57 -82.89
CA MET A 314 5.85 -35.46 -81.71
C MET A 314 4.53 -35.22 -80.95
N LYS A 315 4.01 -34.00 -80.94
CA LYS A 315 2.71 -33.66 -80.31
C LYS A 315 1.55 -34.26 -81.12
N GLU A 316 1.66 -34.29 -82.46
CA GLU A 316 0.67 -34.91 -83.36
C GLU A 316 0.61 -36.44 -83.13
N LEU A 317 1.72 -37.07 -82.82
CA LEU A 317 1.77 -38.53 -82.56
C LEU A 317 1.23 -38.85 -81.15
N LEU A 318 1.41 -37.94 -80.15
CA LEU A 318 0.86 -38.10 -78.78
C LEU A 318 -0.66 -37.74 -78.73
N SER A 319 -1.16 -36.85 -79.59
CA SER A 319 -2.58 -36.49 -79.60
C SER A 319 -3.46 -37.58 -80.21
N LYS A 320 -2.86 -38.48 -81.04
CA LYS A 320 -3.53 -39.66 -81.57
C LYS A 320 -3.62 -40.86 -80.63
N ALA A 321 -2.88 -40.83 -79.58
CA ALA A 321 -2.83 -41.95 -78.62
C ALA A 321 -3.72 -41.77 -77.36
N GLY A 322 -4.36 -40.60 -77.17
CA GLY A 322 -5.14 -40.36 -75.95
C GLY A 322 -6.46 -39.61 -76.29
N GLY A 323 -7.44 -40.35 -76.73
CA GLY A 323 -8.80 -39.88 -76.89
C GLY A 323 -9.58 -39.95 -75.60
N THR A 324 -10.52 -39.04 -75.52
CA THR A 324 -11.78 -39.04 -74.76
C THR A 324 -11.86 -38.48 -73.33
N ALA A 325 -12.82 -37.58 -73.32
CA ALA A 325 -13.83 -37.26 -72.27
C ALA A 325 -13.40 -36.22 -71.21
N GLN A 326 -14.15 -35.25 -70.87
CA GLN A 326 -15.54 -34.83 -70.95
C GLN A 326 -15.69 -33.55 -70.13
N GLU A 327 -16.61 -32.73 -70.50
CA GLU A 327 -17.05 -31.52 -69.85
C GLU A 327 -17.43 -31.64 -68.40
N GLY A 328 -17.30 -30.60 -67.63
CA GLY A 328 -17.99 -30.50 -66.35
C GLY A 328 -17.64 -29.28 -65.51
N SER A 329 -18.45 -28.24 -65.69
CA SER A 329 -19.03 -27.39 -64.64
C SER A 329 -18.18 -26.38 -63.86
N LYS A 330 -18.66 -25.19 -63.99
CA LYS A 330 -18.41 -23.96 -63.21
C LYS A 330 -18.62 -24.13 -61.72
N ALA A 331 -17.74 -23.59 -60.92
CA ALA A 331 -18.08 -22.98 -59.61
C ALA A 331 -17.02 -21.94 -59.23
N GLN A 332 -17.43 -20.70 -59.17
CA GLN A 332 -16.68 -19.61 -58.51
C GLN A 332 -16.78 -19.74 -57.00
N PRO A 333 -15.76 -19.53 -56.23
CA PRO A 333 -15.91 -19.20 -54.81
C PRO A 333 -15.95 -17.67 -54.65
N GLN A 334 -17.06 -17.21 -54.07
CA GLN A 334 -17.24 -15.87 -53.54
C GLN A 334 -16.40 -15.69 -52.31
N SER A 335 -15.63 -14.60 -52.26
CA SER A 335 -14.98 -14.10 -51.07
C SER A 335 -15.98 -13.47 -50.08
N PRO A 336 -15.93 -13.70 -48.78
CA PRO A 336 -16.77 -13.01 -47.81
C PRO A 336 -16.27 -11.57 -47.61
N GLY A 337 -17.14 -10.62 -47.87
CA GLY A 337 -16.92 -9.19 -47.59
C GLY A 337 -16.88 -8.91 -46.11
N TYR A 338 -15.85 -8.24 -45.71
CA TYR A 338 -15.71 -7.64 -44.39
C TYR A 338 -16.66 -6.42 -44.28
N GLN A 339 -17.65 -6.48 -43.38
CA GLN A 339 -18.46 -5.34 -42.97
C GLN A 339 -17.92 -4.78 -41.64
N PRO A 340 -17.60 -3.48 -41.55
CA PRO A 340 -17.23 -2.86 -40.29
C PRO A 340 -18.48 -2.66 -39.39
N PRO A 341 -18.34 -2.75 -38.03
CA PRO A 341 -19.46 -2.56 -37.12
C PRO A 341 -19.92 -1.10 -37.11
N ARG A 342 -21.24 -0.90 -37.20
CA ARG A 342 -21.89 0.40 -37.07
C ARG A 342 -21.87 0.90 -35.62
N PRO A 343 -21.60 2.19 -35.35
CA PRO A 343 -21.70 2.74 -34.03
C PRO A 343 -23.15 2.84 -33.58
N ASN A 344 -23.41 2.33 -32.35
CA ASN A 344 -24.70 2.34 -31.71
C ASN A 344 -24.90 3.70 -30.99
N VAL A 345 -25.53 4.65 -31.70
CA VAL A 345 -25.98 5.92 -31.12
C VAL A 345 -27.40 5.71 -30.61
N ARG A 346 -27.56 5.38 -29.35
CA ARG A 346 -28.82 5.56 -28.62
C ARG A 346 -28.69 6.80 -27.74
N ALA A 347 -29.14 7.90 -28.25
CA ALA A 347 -29.50 9.09 -27.50
C ALA A 347 -30.78 8.79 -26.71
N THR A 348 -30.66 8.79 -25.39
CA THR A 348 -31.81 8.94 -24.50
C THR A 348 -31.84 10.38 -23.99
N LEU A 349 -32.65 11.17 -24.68
CA LEU A 349 -33.22 12.41 -24.16
C LEU A 349 -34.22 12.02 -23.06
N GLY A 350 -33.88 12.25 -21.82
CA GLY A 350 -34.80 12.28 -20.68
C GLY A 350 -35.31 13.69 -20.50
N LYS A 351 -36.63 13.84 -20.60
CA LYS A 351 -37.39 15.07 -20.34
C LYS A 351 -37.29 15.48 -18.86
N PRO A 352 -37.36 16.78 -18.53
CA PRO A 352 -37.56 17.24 -17.18
C PRO A 352 -39.05 17.11 -16.83
N ASP A 353 -39.32 16.39 -15.73
CA ASP A 353 -40.62 16.45 -15.04
C ASP A 353 -40.59 17.58 -14.02
N GLU A 354 -41.56 18.48 -14.25
CA GLU A 354 -42.06 19.46 -13.29
C GLU A 354 -42.85 18.73 -12.19
N GLU A 355 -43.03 19.46 -11.07
CA GLU A 355 -44.01 19.32 -9.98
C GLU A 355 -43.58 18.61 -8.70
N HIS A 356 -43.45 19.37 -7.73
CA HIS A 356 -43.97 19.71 -6.39
C HIS A 356 -42.87 19.93 -5.35
#